data_3e96041274b81f35593fcae369b78f68
#
_entry.id   3e96041274b81f35593fcae369b78f68
#
_cell.length_a   1.000
_cell.length_b   1.000
_cell.length_c   1.000
_cell.angle_alpha   90.00
_cell.angle_beta   90.00
_cell.angle_gamma   90.00
#
_symmetry.space_group_name_H-M   'P 1'
#
loop_
_entity.id
_entity.type
_entity.pdbx_description
1 polymer ?
#
loop_
_entity_poly.entity_id
_entity_poly.type
_entity_poly.pdbx_seq_one_letter_code
_entity_poly.pdbx_strand_id
1 'polypeptide(L)'
;LGDGSLIKELVREVLAEARQAIAQGRPPITLQQMVEAVLHRAEAVLRPSLRPVINATGIIIHTNLGRAPLSQEAIEAMVKACAGYCNLELELEEGRRGSRQAHVENLLRRLTGAEAAMVVNNNAAAVLLALTALCQGREVLVSRGQAVEIGGGFRIPEILRQSGARLVEVGTTNRTYVHDYEAAITPDTAAILRVHTSNFRIVGFTRTVPLRELAHLASRRGLLLLDDLGSGCLLDTTQFGLAAEPRPQDSLRDGADLVFFSADKLLGGPQAGIVLGRRELVEQMRKHPLARAVRLDKASMAALQVTLIHYLRGEALEKLPIWRMIATPLKELERRAHRWARAIGG
;
A
#
# COMPACT_ATOMS: atom_id res chain seq x y z
N LEU A 1 -10.75 -34.35 -10.80
CA LEU A 1 -11.76 -33.41 -11.32
C LEU A 1 -13.09 -33.85 -10.73
N GLY A 2 -13.74 -32.98 -9.95
CA GLY A 2 -15.04 -33.28 -9.33
C GLY A 2 -16.05 -33.76 -10.39
N ASP A 3 -17.18 -34.26 -10.05
CA ASP A 3 -18.25 -35.00 -10.72
C ASP A 3 -18.44 -34.88 -12.25
N GLY A 4 -17.49 -34.31 -12.98
CA GLY A 4 -17.53 -34.10 -14.43
C GLY A 4 -18.51 -33.01 -14.91
N SER A 5 -19.08 -32.22 -13.98
CA SER A 5 -20.09 -31.20 -14.34
C SER A 5 -19.53 -30.11 -15.22
N LEU A 6 -18.32 -29.60 -14.93
CA LEU A 6 -17.64 -28.58 -15.74
C LEU A 6 -17.37 -29.09 -17.17
N ILE A 7 -16.86 -30.32 -17.32
CA ILE A 7 -16.59 -30.88 -18.65
C ILE A 7 -17.89 -31.03 -19.47
N LYS A 8 -18.98 -31.49 -18.83
CA LYS A 8 -20.29 -31.58 -19.48
C LYS A 8 -20.82 -30.23 -19.94
N GLU A 9 -20.60 -29.19 -19.13
CA GLU A 9 -20.96 -27.81 -19.45
C GLU A 9 -20.18 -27.30 -20.64
N LEU A 10 -18.84 -27.40 -20.62
CA LEU A 10 -17.97 -27.01 -21.75
C LEU A 10 -18.26 -27.77 -23.05
N VAL A 11 -18.56 -29.06 -22.95
CA VAL A 11 -18.99 -29.85 -24.09
C VAL A 11 -20.31 -29.31 -24.70
N ARG A 12 -21.28 -28.98 -23.82
CA ARG A 12 -22.57 -28.41 -24.28
C ARG A 12 -22.38 -27.06 -24.96
N GLU A 13 -21.50 -26.19 -24.41
CA GLU A 13 -21.16 -24.91 -25.02
C GLU A 13 -20.56 -25.08 -26.43
N VAL A 14 -19.52 -25.92 -26.56
CA VAL A 14 -18.87 -26.20 -27.85
C VAL A 14 -19.85 -26.77 -28.84
N LEU A 15 -20.72 -27.70 -28.42
CA LEU A 15 -21.77 -28.25 -29.27
C LEU A 15 -22.81 -27.21 -29.72
N ALA A 16 -23.21 -26.32 -28.81
CA ALA A 16 -24.16 -25.24 -29.12
C ALA A 16 -23.58 -24.28 -30.16
N GLU A 17 -22.32 -23.86 -29.98
CA GLU A 17 -21.62 -23.01 -30.95
C GLU A 17 -21.42 -23.68 -32.31
N ALA A 18 -21.07 -24.97 -32.31
CA ALA A 18 -20.93 -25.73 -33.55
C ALA A 18 -22.28 -25.81 -34.31
N ARG A 19 -23.39 -26.06 -33.63
CA ARG A 19 -24.75 -26.05 -34.21
C ARG A 19 -25.11 -24.69 -34.78
N GLN A 20 -24.81 -23.60 -34.05
CA GLN A 20 -25.06 -22.24 -34.51
C GLN A 20 -24.23 -21.89 -35.74
N ALA A 21 -22.95 -22.31 -35.79
CA ALA A 21 -22.09 -22.12 -36.95
C ALA A 21 -22.62 -22.82 -38.18
N ILE A 22 -23.09 -24.07 -38.05
CA ILE A 22 -23.72 -24.84 -39.16
C ILE A 22 -25.00 -24.14 -39.65
N ALA A 23 -25.85 -23.66 -38.74
CA ALA A 23 -27.05 -22.91 -39.09
C ALA A 23 -26.75 -21.59 -39.85
N GLN A 24 -25.56 -21.05 -39.69
CA GLN A 24 -25.04 -19.87 -40.41
C GLN A 24 -24.29 -20.23 -41.71
N GLY A 25 -24.36 -21.49 -42.17
CA GLY A 25 -23.74 -21.95 -43.40
C GLY A 25 -22.22 -22.22 -43.29
N ARG A 26 -21.64 -22.28 -42.08
CA ARG A 26 -20.24 -22.65 -41.90
C ARG A 26 -20.08 -24.18 -41.94
N PRO A 27 -18.93 -24.69 -42.42
CA PRO A 27 -18.69 -26.13 -42.42
C PRO A 27 -18.66 -26.68 -40.99
N PRO A 28 -19.13 -27.94 -40.79
CA PRO A 28 -19.09 -28.60 -39.49
C PRO A 28 -17.64 -28.84 -39.06
N ILE A 29 -17.38 -28.64 -37.78
CA ILE A 29 -16.08 -28.97 -37.17
C ILE A 29 -16.01 -30.47 -36.87
N THR A 30 -14.81 -31.03 -36.94
CA THR A 30 -14.57 -32.46 -36.67
C THR A 30 -14.66 -32.75 -35.15
N LEU A 31 -14.86 -34.03 -34.79
CA LEU A 31 -14.83 -34.45 -33.39
C LEU A 31 -13.53 -34.07 -32.70
N GLN A 32 -12.41 -34.22 -33.40
CA GLN A 32 -11.10 -33.83 -32.86
C GLN A 32 -11.03 -32.33 -32.53
N GLN A 33 -11.50 -31.47 -33.43
CA GLN A 33 -11.59 -30.03 -33.21
C GLN A 33 -12.52 -29.68 -32.03
N MET A 34 -13.62 -30.40 -31.83
CA MET A 34 -14.51 -30.23 -30.68
C MET A 34 -13.79 -30.58 -29.38
N VAL A 35 -13.08 -31.72 -29.34
CA VAL A 35 -12.31 -32.17 -28.20
C VAL A 35 -11.22 -31.15 -27.85
N GLU A 36 -10.45 -30.68 -28.84
CA GLU A 36 -9.43 -29.67 -28.65
C GLU A 36 -10.02 -28.36 -28.10
N ALA A 37 -11.17 -27.91 -28.60
CA ALA A 37 -11.87 -26.73 -28.13
C ALA A 37 -12.31 -26.87 -26.63
N VAL A 38 -12.82 -28.04 -26.25
CA VAL A 38 -13.21 -28.35 -24.87
C VAL A 38 -11.97 -28.36 -23.96
N LEU A 39 -10.90 -29.02 -24.38
CA LEU A 39 -9.64 -29.07 -23.60
C LEU A 39 -9.05 -27.67 -23.39
N HIS A 40 -8.98 -26.87 -24.44
CA HIS A 40 -8.50 -25.51 -24.40
C HIS A 40 -9.30 -24.63 -23.41
N ARG A 41 -10.64 -24.74 -23.45
CA ARG A 41 -11.52 -24.02 -22.50
C ARG A 41 -11.36 -24.53 -21.08
N ALA A 42 -11.27 -25.84 -20.89
CA ALA A 42 -11.04 -26.43 -19.58
C ALA A 42 -9.70 -25.94 -18.98
N GLU A 43 -8.65 -25.91 -19.78
CA GLU A 43 -7.36 -25.36 -19.38
C GLU A 43 -7.46 -23.87 -19.04
N ALA A 44 -8.15 -23.08 -19.84
CA ALA A 44 -8.35 -21.65 -19.61
C ALA A 44 -9.11 -21.37 -18.29
N VAL A 45 -10.13 -22.17 -17.97
CA VAL A 45 -10.91 -22.04 -16.74
C VAL A 45 -10.13 -22.53 -15.51
N LEU A 46 -9.40 -23.63 -15.63
CA LEU A 46 -8.72 -24.29 -14.52
C LEU A 46 -7.33 -23.71 -14.24
N ARG A 47 -6.76 -22.98 -15.17
CA ARG A 47 -5.45 -22.35 -15.01
C ARG A 47 -5.58 -21.07 -14.17
N PRO A 48 -4.79 -20.90 -13.10
CA PRO A 48 -4.76 -19.65 -12.36
C PRO A 48 -4.44 -18.46 -13.28
N SER A 49 -5.28 -17.42 -13.23
CA SER A 49 -5.11 -16.20 -14.05
C SER A 49 -3.98 -15.31 -13.55
N LEU A 50 -3.75 -15.30 -12.23
CA LEU A 50 -2.64 -14.56 -11.61
C LEU A 50 -1.33 -15.34 -11.83
N ARG A 51 -0.38 -14.72 -12.52
CA ARG A 51 0.89 -15.35 -12.89
C ARG A 51 2.04 -14.36 -12.90
N PRO A 52 3.28 -14.83 -12.67
CA PRO A 52 4.47 -14.00 -12.77
C PRO A 52 4.61 -13.34 -14.14
N VAL A 53 5.07 -12.10 -14.15
CA VAL A 53 5.40 -11.34 -15.35
C VAL A 53 6.76 -10.67 -15.19
N ILE A 54 7.40 -10.33 -16.31
CA ILE A 54 8.63 -9.54 -16.33
C ILE A 54 8.26 -8.07 -16.38
N ASN A 55 8.72 -7.30 -15.40
CA ASN A 55 8.57 -5.84 -15.43
C ASN A 55 9.65 -5.20 -16.31
N ALA A 56 9.27 -4.78 -17.49
CA ALA A 56 10.13 -4.05 -18.44
C ALA A 56 9.61 -2.61 -18.69
N THR A 57 8.84 -2.04 -17.74
CA THR A 57 8.20 -0.72 -17.91
C THR A 57 9.12 0.45 -17.59
N GLY A 58 10.26 0.21 -16.92
CA GLY A 58 11.11 1.27 -16.37
C GLY A 58 10.64 1.84 -15.03
N ILE A 59 9.53 1.33 -14.46
CA ILE A 59 8.98 1.78 -13.17
C ILE A 59 9.16 0.65 -12.15
N ILE A 60 9.99 0.85 -11.13
CA ILE A 60 10.29 -0.17 -10.12
C ILE A 60 9.02 -0.53 -9.33
N ILE A 61 8.31 0.46 -8.79
CA ILE A 61 7.05 0.24 -8.05
C ILE A 61 5.87 0.50 -8.98
N HIS A 62 5.54 -0.51 -9.79
CA HIS A 62 4.46 -0.40 -10.78
C HIS A 62 3.13 -0.90 -10.18
N THR A 63 2.12 -0.03 -10.11
CA THR A 63 0.82 -0.31 -9.49
C THR A 63 0.15 -1.55 -10.04
N ASN A 64 0.11 -1.71 -11.37
CA ASN A 64 -0.60 -2.81 -12.05
C ASN A 64 0.21 -4.11 -12.07
N LEU A 65 1.49 -4.10 -11.64
CA LEU A 65 2.36 -5.27 -11.59
C LEU A 65 2.63 -5.76 -10.17
N GLY A 66 1.75 -5.40 -9.22
CA GLY A 66 1.81 -5.88 -7.84
C GLY A 66 2.72 -5.09 -6.91
N ARG A 67 3.26 -3.95 -7.36
CA ARG A 67 4.14 -3.04 -6.57
C ARG A 67 5.45 -3.71 -6.11
N ALA A 68 5.76 -3.70 -4.80
CA ALA A 68 7.02 -4.21 -4.27
C ALA A 68 7.05 -5.76 -4.24
N PRO A 69 8.02 -6.40 -4.90
CA PRO A 69 8.31 -7.81 -4.66
C PRO A 69 8.87 -8.01 -3.25
N LEU A 70 8.55 -9.13 -2.63
CA LEU A 70 9.01 -9.49 -1.29
C LEU A 70 10.40 -10.14 -1.29
N SER A 71 11.11 -10.08 -0.15
CA SER A 71 12.30 -10.89 0.07
C SER A 71 11.95 -12.38 0.11
N GLN A 72 12.91 -13.22 -0.21
CA GLN A 72 12.74 -14.68 -0.16
C GLN A 72 12.31 -15.14 1.24
N GLU A 73 12.94 -14.58 2.27
CA GLU A 73 12.65 -14.89 3.66
C GLU A 73 11.23 -14.47 4.09
N ALA A 74 10.74 -13.34 3.54
CA ALA A 74 9.35 -12.91 3.77
C ALA A 74 8.34 -13.87 3.12
N ILE A 75 8.62 -14.36 1.91
CA ILE A 75 7.80 -15.37 1.22
C ILE A 75 7.78 -16.67 2.02
N GLU A 76 8.94 -17.14 2.50
CA GLU A 76 9.03 -18.35 3.33
C GLU A 76 8.25 -18.19 4.64
N ALA A 77 8.29 -17.02 5.27
CA ALA A 77 7.49 -16.74 6.46
C ALA A 77 5.98 -16.78 6.18
N MET A 78 5.53 -16.25 5.03
CA MET A 78 4.14 -16.37 4.60
C MET A 78 3.72 -17.83 4.43
N VAL A 79 4.53 -18.62 3.74
CA VAL A 79 4.26 -20.05 3.52
C VAL A 79 4.15 -20.77 4.87
N LYS A 80 5.12 -20.57 5.78
CA LYS A 80 5.10 -21.19 7.12
C LYS A 80 3.86 -20.80 7.92
N ALA A 81 3.49 -19.52 7.92
CA ALA A 81 2.31 -19.04 8.65
C ALA A 81 0.99 -19.57 8.06
N CYS A 82 0.95 -19.84 6.74
CA CYS A 82 -0.24 -20.32 6.04
C CYS A 82 -0.36 -21.85 6.01
N ALA A 83 0.74 -22.59 6.08
CA ALA A 83 0.75 -24.06 6.00
C ALA A 83 0.06 -24.76 7.19
N GLY A 84 -0.17 -24.03 8.30
CA GLY A 84 -0.82 -24.60 9.48
C GLY A 84 -1.43 -23.53 10.38
N TYR A 85 -1.63 -23.93 11.65
CA TYR A 85 -2.02 -23.00 12.70
C TYR A 85 -0.82 -22.14 13.13
N CYS A 86 -1.09 -20.90 13.57
CA CYS A 86 -0.08 -19.99 14.08
C CYS A 86 -0.63 -19.19 15.28
N ASN A 87 0.26 -18.59 16.03
CA ASN A 87 -0.04 -17.81 17.24
C ASN A 87 -0.47 -16.37 16.94
N LEU A 88 -1.17 -16.11 15.82
CA LEU A 88 -1.54 -14.76 15.37
C LEU A 88 -2.17 -13.89 16.47
N GLU A 89 -3.04 -14.46 17.30
CA GLU A 89 -3.70 -13.76 18.42
C GLU A 89 -3.60 -14.64 19.71
N LEU A 90 -2.48 -15.36 19.89
CA LEU A 90 -2.20 -16.20 21.06
C LEU A 90 -0.80 -15.89 21.63
N GLU A 91 -0.74 -15.53 22.88
CA GLU A 91 0.50 -15.45 23.66
C GLU A 91 0.86 -16.87 24.15
N LEU A 92 1.90 -17.47 23.55
CA LEU A 92 2.22 -18.89 23.78
C LEU A 92 2.67 -19.19 25.21
N GLU A 93 3.42 -18.28 25.83
CA GLU A 93 3.95 -18.46 27.18
C GLU A 93 2.84 -18.39 28.24
N GLU A 94 1.84 -17.54 28.03
CA GLU A 94 0.77 -17.31 28.98
C GLU A 94 -0.52 -18.04 28.64
N GLY A 95 -0.60 -18.65 27.47
CA GLY A 95 -1.77 -19.43 27.01
C GLY A 95 -3.04 -18.57 26.85
N ARG A 96 -2.91 -17.24 26.78
CA ARG A 96 -4.03 -16.31 26.70
C ARG A 96 -4.13 -15.60 25.33
N ARG A 97 -5.28 -15.02 25.09
CA ARG A 97 -5.50 -14.23 23.86
C ARG A 97 -4.59 -13.00 23.86
N GLY A 98 -3.81 -12.87 22.80
CA GLY A 98 -2.96 -11.71 22.51
C GLY A 98 -3.50 -10.82 21.39
N SER A 99 -2.71 -9.81 21.03
CA SER A 99 -2.98 -8.90 19.93
C SER A 99 -2.09 -9.23 18.73
N ARG A 100 -2.68 -9.32 17.51
CA ARG A 100 -1.88 -9.47 16.28
C ARG A 100 -0.91 -8.31 16.06
N GLN A 101 -1.20 -7.13 16.58
CA GLN A 101 -0.33 -5.96 16.48
C GLN A 101 1.03 -6.18 17.18
N ALA A 102 1.06 -7.02 18.22
CA ALA A 102 2.27 -7.32 18.99
C ALA A 102 3.42 -7.86 18.10
N HIS A 103 3.10 -8.56 17.01
CA HIS A 103 4.11 -9.11 16.09
C HIS A 103 4.94 -8.05 15.37
N VAL A 104 4.43 -6.84 15.18
CA VAL A 104 5.09 -5.79 14.38
C VAL A 104 5.24 -4.44 15.10
N GLU A 105 4.43 -4.17 16.12
CA GLU A 105 4.42 -2.87 16.81
C GLU A 105 5.79 -2.50 17.39
N ASN A 106 6.43 -3.42 18.11
CA ASN A 106 7.74 -3.14 18.72
C ASN A 106 8.83 -2.92 17.66
N LEU A 107 8.76 -3.64 16.52
CA LEU A 107 9.69 -3.46 15.41
C LEU A 107 9.52 -2.07 14.78
N LEU A 108 8.28 -1.67 14.49
CA LEU A 108 7.96 -0.34 13.95
C LEU A 108 8.41 0.78 14.88
N ARG A 109 8.11 0.66 16.18
CA ARG A 109 8.54 1.65 17.18
C ARG A 109 10.06 1.79 17.23
N ARG A 110 10.81 0.68 17.19
CA ARG A 110 12.29 0.70 17.18
C ARG A 110 12.85 1.35 15.92
N LEU A 111 12.23 1.12 14.76
CA LEU A 111 12.68 1.67 13.48
C LEU A 111 12.36 3.16 13.31
N THR A 112 11.29 3.65 13.95
CA THR A 112 10.75 4.97 13.64
C THR A 112 10.78 5.95 14.82
N GLY A 113 10.93 5.44 16.05
CA GLY A 113 10.84 6.25 17.26
C GLY A 113 9.40 6.57 17.67
N ALA A 114 8.38 6.00 17.04
CA ALA A 114 6.97 6.21 17.39
C ALA A 114 6.64 5.70 18.80
N GLU A 115 5.72 6.36 19.49
CA GLU A 115 5.23 5.90 20.81
C GLU A 115 4.39 4.62 20.68
N ALA A 116 3.59 4.51 19.61
CA ALA A 116 2.79 3.34 19.28
C ALA A 116 2.70 3.17 17.75
N ALA A 117 2.38 1.96 17.33
CA ALA A 117 2.18 1.65 15.91
C ALA A 117 1.02 0.67 15.74
N MET A 118 0.30 0.80 14.64
CA MET A 118 -0.79 -0.09 14.23
C MET A 118 -0.67 -0.43 12.76
N VAL A 119 -1.05 -1.66 12.39
CA VAL A 119 -1.11 -2.08 10.98
C VAL A 119 -2.52 -2.51 10.59
N VAL A 120 -2.89 -2.14 9.36
CA VAL A 120 -4.17 -2.47 8.73
C VAL A 120 -3.91 -2.99 7.31
N ASN A 121 -4.95 -3.37 6.58
CA ASN A 121 -4.83 -4.03 5.28
C ASN A 121 -4.25 -3.16 4.15
N ASN A 122 -4.38 -1.83 4.21
CA ASN A 122 -3.74 -0.88 3.28
C ASN A 122 -3.77 0.55 3.83
N ASN A 123 -3.04 1.47 3.19
CA ASN A 123 -2.93 2.85 3.66
C ASN A 123 -4.26 3.63 3.56
N ALA A 124 -5.08 3.36 2.55
CA ALA A 124 -6.41 3.98 2.43
C ALA A 124 -7.30 3.67 3.65
N ALA A 125 -7.26 2.40 4.10
CA ALA A 125 -7.95 1.96 5.31
C ALA A 125 -7.37 2.60 6.58
N ALA A 126 -6.05 2.84 6.63
CA ALA A 126 -5.41 3.52 7.76
C ALA A 126 -5.91 4.96 7.90
N VAL A 127 -5.91 5.72 6.80
CA VAL A 127 -6.40 7.11 6.78
C VAL A 127 -7.91 7.16 7.07
N LEU A 128 -8.71 6.29 6.44
CA LEU A 128 -10.16 6.21 6.69
C LEU A 128 -10.46 5.91 8.16
N LEU A 129 -9.77 4.93 8.75
CA LEU A 129 -9.93 4.57 10.16
C LEU A 129 -9.58 5.73 11.09
N ALA A 130 -8.46 6.42 10.83
CA ALA A 130 -8.05 7.56 11.64
C ALA A 130 -9.08 8.70 11.59
N LEU A 131 -9.50 9.08 10.38
CA LEU A 131 -10.49 10.14 10.19
C LEU A 131 -11.84 9.78 10.83
N THR A 132 -12.30 8.52 10.67
CA THR A 132 -13.54 8.06 11.27
C THR A 132 -13.46 8.04 12.80
N ALA A 133 -12.36 7.54 13.36
CA ALA A 133 -12.23 7.40 14.82
C ALA A 133 -11.97 8.74 15.54
N LEU A 134 -11.31 9.70 14.86
CA LEU A 134 -10.79 10.91 15.50
C LEU A 134 -11.48 12.20 15.04
N CYS A 135 -12.07 12.22 13.83
CA CYS A 135 -12.55 13.45 13.20
C CYS A 135 -14.01 13.38 12.72
N GLN A 136 -14.75 12.30 13.03
CA GLN A 136 -16.15 12.14 12.58
C GLN A 136 -17.02 13.33 12.98
N GLY A 137 -17.77 13.90 12.02
CA GLY A 137 -18.63 15.07 12.22
C GLY A 137 -17.91 16.41 12.33
N ARG A 138 -16.56 16.41 12.35
CA ARG A 138 -15.73 17.61 12.51
C ARG A 138 -14.99 17.97 11.22
N GLU A 139 -14.39 19.14 11.18
CA GLU A 139 -13.65 19.67 10.04
C GLU A 139 -12.20 19.18 10.05
N VAL A 140 -11.70 18.87 8.83
CA VAL A 140 -10.31 18.53 8.58
C VAL A 140 -9.78 19.44 7.49
N LEU A 141 -8.75 20.23 7.81
CA LEU A 141 -8.13 21.15 6.89
C LEU A 141 -7.14 20.43 5.98
N VAL A 142 -7.25 20.61 4.68
CA VAL A 142 -6.35 20.03 3.66
C VAL A 142 -5.96 21.10 2.66
N SER A 143 -4.67 21.21 2.34
CA SER A 143 -4.26 22.10 1.23
C SER A 143 -4.91 21.66 -0.08
N ARG A 144 -5.45 22.63 -0.85
CA ARG A 144 -6.06 22.34 -2.15
C ARG A 144 -5.10 21.63 -3.11
N GLY A 145 -3.81 21.95 -3.08
CA GLY A 145 -2.78 21.24 -3.84
C GLY A 145 -2.53 19.80 -3.40
N GLN A 146 -3.09 19.38 -2.26
CA GLN A 146 -3.00 18.04 -1.68
C GLN A 146 -4.33 17.27 -1.73
N ALA A 147 -5.38 17.82 -2.29
CA ALA A 147 -6.64 17.14 -2.60
C ALA A 147 -6.45 16.24 -3.84
N VAL A 148 -5.61 15.23 -3.70
CA VAL A 148 -5.05 14.43 -4.80
C VAL A 148 -5.85 13.16 -5.09
N GLU A 149 -5.71 12.66 -6.32
CA GLU A 149 -6.04 11.29 -6.69
C GLU A 149 -4.76 10.46 -6.76
N ILE A 150 -4.71 9.38 -5.99
CA ILE A 150 -3.63 8.40 -6.00
C ILE A 150 -4.14 7.13 -6.68
N GLY A 151 -3.29 6.40 -7.39
CA GLY A 151 -3.63 5.30 -8.29
C GLY A 151 -4.80 4.40 -7.87
N GLY A 152 -5.59 3.97 -8.86
CA GLY A 152 -6.80 3.17 -8.63
C GLY A 152 -8.05 3.97 -8.25
N GLY A 153 -8.06 5.29 -8.48
CA GLY A 153 -9.22 6.14 -8.18
C GLY A 153 -9.35 6.53 -6.70
N PHE A 154 -8.30 6.34 -5.90
CA PHE A 154 -8.28 6.78 -4.51
C PHE A 154 -8.14 8.31 -4.46
N ARG A 155 -9.19 8.99 -3.98
CA ARG A 155 -9.24 10.45 -3.85
C ARG A 155 -9.38 10.88 -2.40
N ILE A 156 -8.50 11.73 -1.94
CA ILE A 156 -8.51 12.26 -0.57
C ILE A 156 -9.85 12.90 -0.19
N PRO A 157 -10.50 13.73 -1.05
CA PRO A 157 -11.81 14.30 -0.73
C PRO A 157 -12.90 13.23 -0.52
N GLU A 158 -12.85 12.12 -1.26
CA GLU A 158 -13.82 11.04 -1.12
C GLU A 158 -13.63 10.25 0.17
N ILE A 159 -12.39 10.01 0.56
CA ILE A 159 -12.07 9.34 1.84
C ILE A 159 -12.54 10.17 3.02
N LEU A 160 -12.30 11.49 3.01
CA LEU A 160 -12.82 12.40 4.03
C LEU A 160 -14.34 12.32 4.12
N ARG A 161 -15.03 12.37 3.00
CA ARG A 161 -16.50 12.26 2.98
C ARG A 161 -16.99 10.92 3.53
N GLN A 162 -16.33 9.80 3.17
CA GLN A 162 -16.69 8.47 3.65
C GLN A 162 -16.40 8.25 5.15
N SER A 163 -15.41 8.96 5.69
CA SER A 163 -15.11 8.90 7.12
C SER A 163 -16.12 9.64 8.00
N GLY A 164 -16.99 10.44 7.39
CA GLY A 164 -17.90 11.35 8.11
C GLY A 164 -17.22 12.65 8.58
N ALA A 165 -15.94 12.87 8.28
CA ALA A 165 -15.29 14.15 8.49
C ALA A 165 -15.69 15.17 7.39
N ARG A 166 -15.66 16.45 7.70
CA ARG A 166 -15.92 17.54 6.76
C ARG A 166 -14.61 18.08 6.21
N LEU A 167 -14.42 17.98 4.90
CA LEU A 167 -13.27 18.56 4.22
C LEU A 167 -13.38 20.09 4.19
N VAL A 168 -12.33 20.77 4.61
CA VAL A 168 -12.12 22.19 4.42
C VAL A 168 -10.82 22.39 3.63
N GLU A 169 -10.95 22.79 2.36
CA GLU A 169 -9.80 23.08 1.50
C GLU A 169 -9.24 24.46 1.80
N VAL A 170 -7.90 24.55 1.95
CA VAL A 170 -7.19 25.80 2.22
C VAL A 170 -6.17 26.14 1.14
N GLY A 171 -5.92 27.43 0.95
CA GLY A 171 -4.98 27.92 -0.06
C GLY A 171 -5.47 27.73 -1.50
N THR A 172 -4.53 27.60 -2.41
CA THR A 172 -4.76 27.39 -3.85
C THR A 172 -4.07 26.15 -4.36
N THR A 173 -4.29 25.79 -5.62
CA THR A 173 -3.70 24.58 -6.24
C THR A 173 -2.17 24.54 -6.13
N ASN A 174 -1.51 25.68 -6.29
CA ASN A 174 -0.05 25.77 -6.35
C ASN A 174 0.59 26.45 -5.14
N ARG A 175 -0.18 27.16 -4.32
CA ARG A 175 0.35 27.89 -3.16
C ARG A 175 -0.55 27.76 -1.96
N THR A 176 0.03 27.39 -0.83
CA THR A 176 -0.62 27.37 0.47
C THR A 176 0.34 27.89 1.52
N TYR A 177 -0.15 28.76 2.38
CA TYR A 177 0.60 29.43 3.45
C TYR A 177 0.00 29.06 4.81
N VAL A 178 0.72 29.32 5.89
CA VAL A 178 0.23 29.06 7.26
C VAL A 178 -1.03 29.86 7.56
N HIS A 179 -1.11 31.12 7.10
CA HIS A 179 -2.29 31.96 7.31
C HIS A 179 -3.56 31.45 6.62
N ASP A 180 -3.44 30.68 5.53
CA ASP A 180 -4.60 30.04 4.90
C ASP A 180 -5.23 29.00 5.82
N TYR A 181 -4.39 28.21 6.54
CA TYR A 181 -4.86 27.28 7.55
C TYR A 181 -5.43 28.05 8.75
N GLU A 182 -4.71 29.07 9.27
CA GLU A 182 -5.16 29.86 10.42
C GLU A 182 -6.52 30.49 10.20
N ALA A 183 -6.77 31.07 9.03
CA ALA A 183 -8.03 31.71 8.66
C ALA A 183 -9.20 30.72 8.55
N ALA A 184 -8.93 29.45 8.26
CA ALA A 184 -9.95 28.42 8.10
C ALA A 184 -10.29 27.65 9.40
N ILE A 185 -9.53 27.87 10.49
CA ILE A 185 -9.79 27.20 11.77
C ILE A 185 -11.07 27.73 12.39
N THR A 186 -11.98 26.81 12.74
CA THR A 186 -13.22 27.07 13.47
C THR A 186 -13.27 26.23 14.75
N PRO A 187 -14.23 26.44 15.66
CA PRO A 187 -14.44 25.54 16.82
C PRO A 187 -14.71 24.08 16.43
N ASP A 188 -15.20 23.84 15.23
CA ASP A 188 -15.48 22.50 14.71
C ASP A 188 -14.23 21.82 14.12
N THR A 189 -13.13 22.52 13.90
CA THR A 189 -11.91 21.94 13.33
C THR A 189 -11.28 20.92 14.29
N ALA A 190 -11.01 19.72 13.79
CA ALA A 190 -10.38 18.64 14.55
C ALA A 190 -8.91 18.44 14.19
N ALA A 191 -8.58 18.56 12.88
CA ALA A 191 -7.25 18.17 12.41
C ALA A 191 -6.81 18.97 11.17
N ILE A 192 -5.51 18.99 10.98
CA ILE A 192 -4.86 19.30 9.71
C ILE A 192 -4.38 17.98 9.14
N LEU A 193 -4.78 17.65 7.91
CA LEU A 193 -4.27 16.49 7.17
C LEU A 193 -3.34 16.99 6.07
N ARG A 194 -2.06 16.66 6.20
CA ARG A 194 -1.07 16.83 5.14
C ARG A 194 -0.99 15.54 4.32
N VAL A 195 -0.98 15.66 2.99
CA VAL A 195 -0.84 14.51 2.08
C VAL A 195 0.37 14.74 1.18
N HIS A 196 1.29 13.78 1.16
CA HIS A 196 2.44 13.84 0.28
C HIS A 196 2.06 13.47 -1.16
N THR A 197 2.45 14.32 -2.12
CA THR A 197 2.19 14.12 -3.54
C THR A 197 3.22 13.17 -4.16
N SER A 198 3.14 11.87 -3.80
CA SER A 198 4.15 10.86 -4.15
C SER A 198 4.19 10.47 -5.62
N ASN A 199 3.15 10.77 -6.40
CA ASN A 199 2.98 10.32 -7.79
C ASN A 199 2.95 11.44 -8.84
N PHE A 200 3.04 12.71 -8.43
CA PHE A 200 3.13 13.86 -9.33
C PHE A 200 3.89 15.02 -8.68
N ARG A 201 4.24 16.01 -9.49
CA ARG A 201 4.87 17.26 -9.02
C ARG A 201 4.14 18.46 -9.63
N ILE A 202 3.95 19.50 -8.81
CA ILE A 202 3.54 20.83 -9.28
C ILE A 202 4.81 21.64 -9.47
N VAL A 203 5.04 22.14 -10.68
CA VAL A 203 6.26 22.86 -11.05
C VAL A 203 5.94 24.30 -11.38
N GLY A 204 6.84 25.24 -11.06
CA GLY A 204 6.68 26.66 -11.32
C GLY A 204 6.56 27.47 -10.02
N PHE A 205 5.62 28.42 -9.99
CA PHE A 205 5.40 29.27 -8.81
C PHE A 205 4.61 28.55 -7.73
N THR A 206 5.27 27.63 -7.02
CA THR A 206 4.67 26.76 -6.00
C THR A 206 5.11 27.13 -4.58
N ARG A 207 4.25 26.85 -3.60
CA ARG A 207 4.58 26.89 -2.18
C ARG A 207 3.74 25.90 -1.40
N THR A 208 4.41 25.11 -0.56
CA THR A 208 3.78 24.23 0.44
C THR A 208 4.26 24.62 1.83
N VAL A 209 3.42 24.42 2.84
CA VAL A 209 3.80 24.70 4.23
C VAL A 209 4.65 23.54 4.76
N PRO A 210 5.84 23.80 5.33
CA PRO A 210 6.66 22.79 6.01
C PRO A 210 5.90 22.14 7.16
N LEU A 211 6.13 20.84 7.38
CA LEU A 211 5.43 20.09 8.42
C LEU A 211 5.59 20.72 9.81
N ARG A 212 6.79 21.19 10.15
CA ARG A 212 7.06 21.88 11.45
C ARG A 212 6.21 23.12 11.68
N GLU A 213 5.94 23.89 10.62
CA GLU A 213 5.08 25.07 10.74
C GLU A 213 3.62 24.65 10.99
N LEU A 214 3.16 23.59 10.35
CA LEU A 214 1.83 23.00 10.60
C LEU A 214 1.75 22.41 12.01
N ALA A 215 2.79 21.73 12.49
CA ALA A 215 2.85 21.17 13.83
C ALA A 215 2.77 22.28 14.90
N HIS A 216 3.49 23.37 14.69
CA HIS A 216 3.42 24.52 15.59
C HIS A 216 2.03 25.17 15.61
N LEU A 217 1.39 25.31 14.43
CA LEU A 217 0.02 25.83 14.33
C LEU A 217 -0.97 24.87 15.02
N ALA A 218 -0.91 23.58 14.71
CA ALA A 218 -1.81 22.56 15.26
C ALA A 218 -1.72 22.52 16.79
N SER A 219 -0.50 22.49 17.35
CA SER A 219 -0.25 22.50 18.80
C SER A 219 -0.85 23.75 19.48
N ARG A 220 -0.63 24.94 18.92
CA ARG A 220 -1.19 26.19 19.47
C ARG A 220 -2.72 26.23 19.46
N ARG A 221 -3.36 25.54 18.52
CA ARG A 221 -4.82 25.53 18.32
C ARG A 221 -5.50 24.29 18.90
N GLY A 222 -4.74 23.35 19.48
CA GLY A 222 -5.28 22.09 20.01
C GLY A 222 -5.85 21.17 18.93
N LEU A 223 -5.28 21.22 17.72
CA LEU A 223 -5.66 20.39 16.57
C LEU A 223 -4.71 19.20 16.43
N LEU A 224 -5.19 18.12 15.81
CA LEU A 224 -4.33 17.01 15.42
C LEU A 224 -3.60 17.33 14.10
N LEU A 225 -2.34 16.92 14.00
CA LEU A 225 -1.59 16.93 12.75
C LEU A 225 -1.42 15.50 12.24
N LEU A 226 -2.10 15.20 11.13
CA LEU A 226 -2.11 13.92 10.45
C LEU A 226 -1.24 14.04 9.18
N ASP A 227 -0.27 13.13 9.00
CA ASP A 227 0.68 13.18 7.87
C ASP A 227 0.63 11.89 7.04
N ASP A 228 -0.01 11.94 5.86
CA ASP A 228 -0.07 10.83 4.93
C ASP A 228 1.09 10.89 3.93
N LEU A 229 2.12 10.08 4.18
CA LEU A 229 3.31 9.98 3.32
C LEU A 229 3.09 9.07 2.11
N GLY A 230 2.29 8.05 2.26
CA GLY A 230 1.98 7.08 1.22
C GLY A 230 3.14 6.16 0.82
N SER A 231 4.38 6.61 0.74
CA SER A 231 5.51 5.88 0.15
C SER A 231 6.19 4.84 1.07
N GLY A 232 6.20 5.06 2.37
CA GLY A 232 6.81 4.16 3.36
C GLY A 232 8.33 4.07 3.29
N CYS A 233 8.98 5.16 2.92
CA CYS A 233 10.43 5.24 2.84
C CYS A 233 11.07 5.32 4.23
N LEU A 234 11.93 4.36 4.60
CA LEU A 234 12.68 4.40 5.86
C LEU A 234 14.15 4.83 5.67
N LEU A 235 14.69 4.72 4.46
CA LEU A 235 16.07 5.05 4.14
C LEU A 235 16.16 6.44 3.49
N ASP A 236 17.32 7.06 3.58
CA ASP A 236 17.58 8.31 2.88
C ASP A 236 17.86 8.05 1.38
N THR A 237 16.92 8.43 0.53
CA THR A 237 17.00 8.23 -0.92
C THR A 237 18.09 9.06 -1.59
N THR A 238 18.55 10.13 -0.96
CA THR A 238 19.62 10.99 -1.52
C THR A 238 20.96 10.26 -1.64
N GLN A 239 21.18 9.24 -0.80
CA GLN A 239 22.37 8.39 -0.87
C GLN A 239 22.47 7.59 -2.19
N PHE A 240 21.35 7.46 -2.90
CA PHE A 240 21.25 6.76 -4.19
C PHE A 240 21.12 7.73 -5.38
N GLY A 241 21.38 9.02 -5.18
CA GLY A 241 21.23 10.05 -6.22
C GLY A 241 19.78 10.38 -6.59
N LEU A 242 18.81 10.00 -5.76
CA LEU A 242 17.41 10.32 -5.93
C LEU A 242 17.01 11.59 -5.16
N ALA A 243 15.86 12.18 -5.50
CA ALA A 243 15.29 13.25 -4.70
C ALA A 243 15.00 12.73 -3.28
N ALA A 244 15.08 13.64 -2.29
CA ALA A 244 14.73 13.31 -0.91
C ALA A 244 13.25 12.89 -0.83
N GLU A 245 13.00 11.69 -0.31
CA GLU A 245 11.66 11.18 -0.03
C GLU A 245 11.36 11.37 1.45
N PRO A 246 10.18 11.88 1.85
CA PRO A 246 9.85 12.09 3.25
C PRO A 246 9.79 10.75 3.99
N ARG A 247 10.37 10.73 5.20
CA ARG A 247 10.44 9.53 6.04
C ARG A 247 9.54 9.67 7.27
N PRO A 248 8.91 8.59 7.74
CA PRO A 248 8.09 8.60 8.94
C PRO A 248 8.82 9.14 10.18
N GLN A 249 10.11 8.80 10.33
CA GLN A 249 10.95 9.27 11.45
C GLN A 249 11.06 10.81 11.46
N ASP A 250 11.18 11.41 10.26
CA ASP A 250 11.30 12.86 10.15
C ASP A 250 9.95 13.54 10.44
N SER A 251 8.83 12.95 9.98
CA SER A 251 7.49 13.47 10.26
C SER A 251 7.15 13.44 11.75
N LEU A 252 7.49 12.34 12.43
CA LEU A 252 7.31 12.24 13.89
C LEU A 252 8.16 13.27 14.65
N ARG A 253 9.44 13.43 14.26
CA ARG A 253 10.35 14.41 14.86
C ARG A 253 9.88 15.86 14.60
N ASP A 254 9.27 16.10 13.45
CA ASP A 254 8.74 17.41 13.07
C ASP A 254 7.37 17.71 13.70
N GLY A 255 6.80 16.78 14.48
CA GLY A 255 5.63 16.99 15.33
C GLY A 255 4.30 16.50 14.75
N ALA A 256 4.31 15.57 13.81
CA ALA A 256 3.08 14.88 13.40
C ALA A 256 2.54 14.02 14.56
N ASP A 257 1.23 14.13 14.85
CA ASP A 257 0.56 13.29 15.84
C ASP A 257 0.36 11.85 15.33
N LEU A 258 0.02 11.71 14.05
CA LEU A 258 -0.06 10.42 13.35
C LEU A 258 0.57 10.52 11.97
N VAL A 259 1.25 9.45 11.56
CA VAL A 259 1.88 9.29 10.24
C VAL A 259 1.35 8.01 9.60
N PHE A 260 1.01 8.10 8.31
CA PHE A 260 0.43 6.98 7.55
C PHE A 260 1.27 6.68 6.31
N PHE A 261 1.40 5.38 5.97
CA PHE A 261 2.06 4.96 4.73
C PHE A 261 1.75 3.52 4.34
N SER A 262 2.03 3.20 3.06
CA SER A 262 1.88 1.85 2.50
C SER A 262 3.14 1.03 2.71
N ALA A 263 3.00 -0.24 3.08
CA ALA A 263 4.15 -1.14 3.21
C ALA A 263 4.63 -1.73 1.88
N ASP A 264 3.76 -1.81 0.88
CA ASP A 264 4.03 -2.41 -0.43
C ASP A 264 4.65 -1.45 -1.47
N LYS A 265 5.22 -0.34 -0.98
CA LYS A 265 5.96 0.62 -1.80
C LYS A 265 7.45 0.62 -1.40
N LEU A 266 8.01 1.76 -0.98
CA LEU A 266 9.43 1.88 -0.63
C LEU A 266 9.84 1.12 0.64
N LEU A 267 8.89 0.76 1.51
CA LEU A 267 9.18 -0.17 2.60
C LEU A 267 9.60 -1.55 2.07
N GLY A 268 9.11 -1.96 0.90
CA GLY A 268 9.46 -3.24 0.27
C GLY A 268 8.80 -4.46 0.93
N GLY A 269 7.70 -4.23 1.63
CA GLY A 269 6.90 -5.25 2.31
C GLY A 269 5.65 -5.68 1.56
N PRO A 270 4.78 -6.48 2.19
CA PRO A 270 3.47 -6.85 1.65
C PRO A 270 2.51 -5.66 1.67
N GLN A 271 1.36 -5.80 1.02
CA GLN A 271 0.31 -4.80 1.15
C GLN A 271 -0.14 -4.69 2.61
N ALA A 272 0.09 -3.52 3.20
CA ALA A 272 -0.39 -3.11 4.51
C ALA A 272 -0.42 -1.58 4.59
N GLY A 273 -1.29 -1.05 5.44
CA GLY A 273 -1.27 0.34 5.89
C GLY A 273 -0.63 0.41 7.27
N ILE A 274 0.32 1.30 7.44
CA ILE A 274 1.02 1.50 8.72
C ILE A 274 0.61 2.83 9.29
N VAL A 275 0.27 2.84 10.58
CA VAL A 275 -0.03 4.01 11.39
C VAL A 275 1.01 4.09 12.50
N LEU A 276 1.65 5.23 12.62
CA LEU A 276 2.63 5.53 13.67
C LEU A 276 2.23 6.81 14.39
N GLY A 277 2.51 6.93 15.68
CA GLY A 277 2.36 8.19 16.39
C GLY A 277 2.03 8.05 17.86
N ARG A 278 1.25 9.01 18.37
CA ARG A 278 0.88 9.12 19.78
C ARG A 278 0.05 7.93 20.23
N ARG A 279 0.41 7.40 21.38
CA ARG A 279 -0.19 6.16 21.92
C ARG A 279 -1.70 6.26 22.11
N GLU A 280 -2.18 7.34 22.69
CA GLU A 280 -3.60 7.54 22.95
C GLU A 280 -4.45 7.53 21.67
N LEU A 281 -3.94 8.11 20.56
CA LEU A 281 -4.64 8.16 19.29
C LEU A 281 -4.66 6.79 18.63
N VAL A 282 -3.53 6.07 18.64
CA VAL A 282 -3.44 4.71 18.11
C VAL A 282 -4.36 3.76 18.88
N GLU A 283 -4.44 3.88 20.21
CA GLU A 283 -5.34 3.05 21.04
C GLU A 283 -6.82 3.39 20.79
N GLN A 284 -7.15 4.66 20.55
CA GLN A 284 -8.51 5.06 20.16
C GLN A 284 -8.90 4.42 18.81
N MET A 285 -8.00 4.44 17.83
CA MET A 285 -8.20 3.78 16.54
C MET A 285 -8.37 2.26 16.69
N ARG A 286 -7.56 1.59 17.52
CA ARG A 286 -7.64 0.14 17.79
C ARG A 286 -8.98 -0.30 18.36
N LYS A 287 -9.59 0.56 19.20
CA LYS A 287 -10.90 0.30 19.84
C LYS A 287 -12.07 0.52 18.89
N HIS A 288 -11.87 1.25 17.81
CA HIS A 288 -12.94 1.57 16.87
C HIS A 288 -13.40 0.30 16.11
N PRO A 289 -14.73 0.05 15.93
CA PRO A 289 -15.24 -1.16 15.25
C PRO A 289 -14.66 -1.38 13.84
N LEU A 290 -14.41 -0.31 13.09
CA LEU A 290 -13.79 -0.36 11.75
C LEU A 290 -12.41 -1.02 11.77
N ALA A 291 -11.64 -0.92 12.86
CA ALA A 291 -10.35 -1.57 12.99
C ALA A 291 -10.42 -3.10 12.81
N ARG A 292 -11.57 -3.71 13.17
CA ARG A 292 -11.80 -5.14 12.94
C ARG A 292 -12.03 -5.45 11.46
N ALA A 293 -12.71 -4.58 10.73
CA ALA A 293 -13.01 -4.78 9.30
C ALA A 293 -11.75 -4.65 8.42
N VAL A 294 -10.80 -3.79 8.84
CA VAL A 294 -9.57 -3.50 8.09
C VAL A 294 -8.34 -4.23 8.60
N ARG A 295 -8.50 -5.33 9.33
CA ARG A 295 -7.38 -6.10 9.90
C ARG A 295 -6.47 -6.68 8.83
N LEU A 296 -5.16 -6.64 9.09
CA LEU A 296 -4.18 -7.35 8.28
C LEU A 296 -4.30 -8.86 8.50
N ASP A 297 -4.20 -9.66 7.43
CA ASP A 297 -4.21 -11.11 7.47
C ASP A 297 -2.88 -11.71 7.99
N LYS A 298 -2.86 -13.03 8.27
CA LYS A 298 -1.69 -13.70 8.85
C LYS A 298 -0.51 -13.80 7.88
N ALA A 299 -0.77 -13.94 6.59
CA ALA A 299 0.28 -14.06 5.59
C ALA A 299 1.04 -12.74 5.46
N SER A 300 0.29 -11.64 5.25
CA SER A 300 0.85 -10.29 5.19
C SER A 300 1.53 -9.89 6.50
N MET A 301 0.99 -10.31 7.66
CA MET A 301 1.63 -10.05 8.97
C MET A 301 3.00 -10.71 9.07
N ALA A 302 3.12 -11.97 8.68
CA ALA A 302 4.38 -12.71 8.71
C ALA A 302 5.42 -12.09 7.76
N ALA A 303 5.02 -11.73 6.54
CA ALA A 303 5.91 -11.06 5.58
C ALA A 303 6.35 -9.68 6.07
N LEU A 304 5.43 -8.88 6.63
CA LEU A 304 5.76 -7.56 7.15
C LEU A 304 6.75 -7.65 8.31
N GLN A 305 6.56 -8.61 9.22
CA GLN A 305 7.48 -8.84 10.33
C GLN A 305 8.91 -9.07 9.84
N VAL A 306 9.10 -9.96 8.85
CA VAL A 306 10.43 -10.25 8.28
C VAL A 306 11.00 -9.03 7.55
N THR A 307 10.17 -8.30 6.79
CA THR A 307 10.58 -7.05 6.14
C THR A 307 11.15 -6.05 7.15
N LEU A 308 10.47 -5.85 8.28
CA LEU A 308 10.94 -4.93 9.34
C LEU A 308 12.22 -5.44 10.02
N ILE A 309 12.37 -6.76 10.17
CA ILE A 309 13.59 -7.36 10.73
C ILE A 309 14.79 -7.09 9.81
N HIS A 310 14.64 -7.13 8.48
CA HIS A 310 15.74 -6.77 7.55
C HIS A 310 16.24 -5.35 7.77
N TYR A 311 15.34 -4.39 8.04
CA TYR A 311 15.76 -3.01 8.39
C TYR A 311 16.52 -2.96 9.73
N LEU A 312 16.03 -3.65 10.76
CA LEU A 312 16.70 -3.67 12.08
C LEU A 312 18.09 -4.32 12.03
N ARG A 313 18.28 -5.28 11.13
CA ARG A 313 19.59 -5.93 10.91
C ARG A 313 20.51 -5.15 9.98
N GLY A 314 20.04 -4.07 9.37
CA GLY A 314 20.82 -3.33 8.35
C GLY A 314 20.93 -4.06 7.01
N GLU A 315 20.12 -5.07 6.75
CA GLU A 315 20.16 -5.94 5.56
C GLU A 315 19.25 -5.43 4.42
N ALA A 316 18.56 -4.30 4.58
CA ALA A 316 17.52 -3.85 3.65
C ALA A 316 18.00 -3.72 2.20
N LEU A 317 19.22 -3.20 2.00
CA LEU A 317 19.81 -3.02 0.66
C LEU A 317 20.13 -4.34 -0.05
N GLU A 318 20.38 -5.40 0.70
CA GLU A 318 20.71 -6.72 0.19
C GLU A 318 19.50 -7.63 0.02
N LYS A 319 18.56 -7.55 0.95
CA LYS A 319 17.43 -8.49 1.08
C LYS A 319 16.16 -8.00 0.41
N LEU A 320 15.86 -6.71 0.47
CA LEU A 320 14.63 -6.16 -0.09
C LEU A 320 14.79 -5.86 -1.59
N PRO A 321 14.01 -6.50 -2.48
CA PRO A 321 14.17 -6.34 -3.92
C PRO A 321 14.08 -4.89 -4.40
N ILE A 322 13.21 -4.08 -3.81
CA ILE A 322 13.07 -2.65 -4.14
C ILE A 322 14.39 -1.91 -3.91
N TRP A 323 14.99 -2.09 -2.74
CA TRP A 323 16.24 -1.41 -2.40
C TRP A 323 17.43 -1.96 -3.17
N ARG A 324 17.46 -3.26 -3.45
CA ARG A 324 18.47 -3.84 -4.35
C ARG A 324 18.42 -3.20 -5.75
N MET A 325 17.21 -2.99 -6.29
CA MET A 325 17.04 -2.32 -7.59
C MET A 325 17.50 -0.86 -7.55
N ILE A 326 17.10 -0.11 -6.51
CA ILE A 326 17.44 1.31 -6.33
C ILE A 326 18.96 1.48 -6.10
N ALA A 327 19.56 0.64 -5.28
CA ALA A 327 20.98 0.71 -4.93
C ALA A 327 21.93 0.15 -6.01
N THR A 328 21.41 -0.47 -7.10
CA THR A 328 22.24 -1.05 -8.16
C THR A 328 23.02 0.06 -8.88
N PRO A 329 24.35 0.00 -8.93
CA PRO A 329 25.16 1.02 -9.59
C PRO A 329 24.88 1.10 -11.10
N LEU A 330 24.90 2.32 -11.67
CA LEU A 330 24.62 2.55 -13.10
C LEU A 330 25.50 1.68 -14.00
N LYS A 331 26.81 1.57 -13.71
CA LYS A 331 27.75 0.72 -14.46
C LYS A 331 27.32 -0.75 -14.52
N GLU A 332 26.70 -1.25 -13.45
CA GLU A 332 26.19 -2.63 -13.42
C GLU A 332 24.93 -2.77 -14.31
N LEU A 333 24.06 -1.76 -14.29
CA LEU A 333 22.88 -1.72 -15.17
C LEU A 333 23.30 -1.66 -16.65
N GLU A 334 24.27 -0.82 -17.00
CA GLU A 334 24.83 -0.72 -18.36
C GLU A 334 25.43 -2.05 -18.81
N ARG A 335 26.26 -2.66 -17.97
CA ARG A 335 26.87 -3.97 -18.27
C ARG A 335 25.80 -5.04 -18.52
N ARG A 336 24.74 -5.06 -17.71
CA ARG A 336 23.63 -6.00 -17.83
C ARG A 336 22.83 -5.76 -19.12
N ALA A 337 22.53 -4.50 -19.44
CA ALA A 337 21.83 -4.11 -20.66
C ALA A 337 22.61 -4.53 -21.92
N HIS A 338 23.93 -4.24 -21.99
CA HIS A 338 24.76 -4.66 -23.11
C HIS A 338 24.84 -6.18 -23.26
N ARG A 339 24.91 -6.93 -22.14
CA ARG A 339 24.91 -8.39 -22.19
C ARG A 339 23.57 -8.92 -22.78
N TRP A 340 22.45 -8.36 -22.39
CA TRP A 340 21.16 -8.74 -22.92
C TRP A 340 20.98 -8.37 -24.40
N ALA A 341 21.39 -7.16 -24.79
CA ALA A 341 21.35 -6.75 -26.21
C ALA A 341 22.11 -7.73 -27.09
N ARG A 342 23.33 -8.12 -26.71
CA ARG A 342 24.11 -9.14 -27.44
C ARG A 342 23.44 -10.50 -27.49
N ALA A 343 22.76 -10.92 -26.41
CA ALA A 343 22.11 -12.23 -26.34
C ALA A 343 20.85 -12.34 -27.23
N ILE A 344 20.18 -11.21 -27.51
CA ILE A 344 18.97 -11.15 -28.35
C ILE A 344 19.26 -10.67 -29.80
N GLY A 345 20.52 -10.55 -30.20
CA GLY A 345 20.91 -10.23 -31.57
C GLY A 345 20.89 -8.74 -31.90
N GLY A 346 21.12 -7.87 -30.93
CA GLY A 346 21.27 -6.41 -31.09
C GLY A 346 22.74 -6.00 -31.08
#